data_1721fd249f81f605bec7e814d7b6e061
#
_entry.id   1721fd249f81f605bec7e814d7b6e061
#
_cell.length_a   1.000
_cell.length_b   1.000
_cell.length_c   1.000
_cell.angle_alpha   90.00
_cell.angle_beta   90.00
_cell.angle_gamma   90.00
#
_symmetry.space_group_name_H-M   'P 1'
#
loop_
_entity.id
_entity.type
_entity.pdbx_description
1 polymer ?
#
loop_
_entity_poly.entity_id
_entity_poly.type
_entity_poly.pdbx_seq_one_letter_code
_entity_poly.pdbx_strand_id
1 'polypeptide(L)' 'MKILIVEDEAKTGDYLKQGLAEAGFTADLVRNGLDGMHEGLSGDYDLLI' A
#
# COMPACT_ATOMS: atom_id res chain seq x y z
N MET A 1 1.99 11.15 -5.61
CA MET A 1 0.83 10.36 -5.15
C MET A 1 1.28 9.31 -4.16
N LYS A 2 0.60 9.21 -3.06
CA LYS A 2 0.90 8.24 -2.01
C LYS A 2 -0.18 7.15 -2.00
N ILE A 3 0.24 5.89 -2.10
CA ILE A 3 -0.65 4.75 -2.28
C ILE A 3 -0.50 3.79 -1.10
N LEU A 4 -1.63 3.35 -0.54
CA LEU A 4 -1.65 2.30 0.46
C LEU A 4 -2.09 0.99 -0.21
N ILE A 5 -1.26 -0.04 -0.06
CA ILE A 5 -1.55 -1.38 -0.55
C ILE A 5 -1.92 -2.26 0.64
N VAL A 6 -3.10 -2.87 0.58
CA VAL A 6 -3.54 -3.87 1.57
C VAL A 6 -3.52 -5.22 0.89
N GLU A 7 -2.55 -6.07 1.24
CA GLU A 7 -2.36 -7.36 0.59
C GLU A 7 -1.81 -8.37 1.60
N ASP A 8 -2.51 -9.49 1.77
CA ASP A 8 -2.12 -10.53 2.72
C ASP A 8 -1.04 -11.47 2.18
N GLU A 9 -0.85 -11.53 0.86
CA GLU A 9 0.20 -12.34 0.27
C GLU A 9 1.47 -11.50 0.09
N ALA A 10 2.55 -11.92 0.75
CA ALA A 10 3.79 -11.16 0.80
C ALA A 10 4.39 -10.91 -0.60
N LYS A 11 4.44 -11.93 -1.44
CA LYS A 11 5.04 -11.78 -2.78
C LYS A 11 4.25 -10.85 -3.67
N THR A 12 2.93 -10.95 -3.66
CA THR A 12 2.06 -10.06 -4.43
C THR A 12 2.19 -8.62 -3.95
N GLY A 13 2.19 -8.41 -2.63
CA GLY A 13 2.35 -7.08 -2.05
C GLY A 13 3.68 -6.46 -2.41
N ASP A 14 4.77 -7.20 -2.30
CA ASP A 14 6.10 -6.72 -2.65
C ASP A 14 6.21 -6.38 -4.14
N TYR A 15 5.63 -7.21 -4.99
CA TYR A 15 5.61 -6.98 -6.43
C TYR A 15 4.86 -5.67 -6.78
N LEU A 16 3.69 -5.47 -6.19
CA LEU A 16 2.91 -4.25 -6.41
C LEU A 16 3.65 -3.03 -5.91
N LYS A 17 4.23 -3.10 -4.72
CA LYS A 17 4.98 -1.99 -4.15
C LYS A 17 6.17 -1.61 -5.02
N GLN A 18 6.91 -2.59 -5.49
CA GLN A 18 8.05 -2.36 -6.36
C GLN A 18 7.62 -1.72 -7.69
N GLY A 19 6.57 -2.25 -8.31
CA GLY A 19 6.06 -1.72 -9.58
C GLY A 19 5.60 -0.27 -9.45
N LEU A 20 4.91 0.06 -8.37
CA LEU A 20 4.46 1.43 -8.14
C LEU A 20 5.63 2.38 -7.86
N ALA A 21 6.63 1.92 -7.10
CA ALA A 21 7.82 2.71 -6.84
C ALA A 21 8.59 3.01 -8.12
N GLU A 22 8.71 2.02 -9.01
CA GLU A 22 9.36 2.20 -10.31
C GLU A 22 8.61 3.19 -11.20
N ALA A 23 7.29 3.26 -11.03
CA ALA A 23 6.46 4.22 -11.77
C ALA A 23 6.47 5.63 -11.16
N GLY A 24 7.21 5.83 -10.07
CA GLY A 24 7.36 7.14 -9.44
C GLY A 24 6.37 7.44 -8.31
N PHE A 25 5.62 6.44 -7.85
CA PHE A 25 4.69 6.60 -6.73
C PHE A 25 5.34 6.22 -5.41
N THR A 26 4.86 6.83 -4.33
CA THR A 26 5.20 6.39 -2.98
C THR A 26 4.16 5.36 -2.53
N ALA A 27 4.60 4.15 -2.20
CA ALA A 27 3.69 3.08 -1.81
C ALA A 27 4.06 2.49 -0.45
N ASP A 28 3.07 2.33 0.41
CA ASP A 28 3.20 1.63 1.68
C ASP A 28 2.40 0.34 1.62
N LEU A 29 2.90 -0.70 2.26
CA LEU A 29 2.28 -2.02 2.25
C LEU A 29 1.88 -2.42 3.66
N VAL A 30 0.62 -2.80 3.82
CA VAL A 30 0.11 -3.45 5.04
C VAL A 30 -0.46 -4.81 4.67
N ARG A 31 -0.49 -5.73 5.61
CA ARG A 31 -0.76 -7.14 5.31
C ARG A 31 -2.15 -7.60 5.66
N ASN A 32 -2.94 -6.76 6.32
CA ASN A 32 -4.31 -7.13 6.69
C ASN A 32 -5.22 -5.91 6.72
N GLY A 33 -6.53 -6.17 6.72
CA GLY A 33 -7.53 -5.12 6.65
C GLY A 33 -7.56 -4.22 7.87
N LEU A 34 -7.22 -4.73 9.06
CA LEU A 34 -7.20 -3.91 10.27
C LEU A 34 -6.07 -2.89 10.19
N ASP A 35 -4.86 -3.31 9.83
CA ASP A 35 -3.73 -2.41 9.62
C ASP A 35 -4.03 -1.42 8.50
N GLY A 36 -4.67 -1.89 7.42
CA GLY A 36 -5.08 -1.04 6.33
C GLY A 36 -6.03 0.06 6.76
N MET A 37 -6.99 -0.27 7.61
CA MET A 37 -7.93 0.70 8.13
C MET A 37 -7.23 1.75 9.00
N HIS A 38 -6.34 1.32 9.90
CA HIS A 38 -5.58 2.23 10.74
C HIS A 38 -4.71 3.18 9.92
N GLU A 39 -3.97 2.66 8.96
CA GLU A 39 -3.11 3.47 8.10
C GLU A 39 -3.93 4.41 7.22
N GLY A 40 -5.03 3.91 6.66
CA GLY A 40 -5.91 4.71 5.81
C GLY A 40 -6.54 5.88 6.54
N LEU A 41 -6.85 5.71 7.84
CA LEU A 41 -7.45 6.77 8.66
C LEU A 41 -6.42 7.78 9.15
N SER A 42 -5.17 7.35 9.39
CA SER A 42 -4.13 8.20 9.97
C SER A 42 -3.15 8.76 8.95
N GLY A 43 -3.04 8.18 7.77
CA GLY A 43 -2.12 8.61 6.72
C GLY A 43 -2.78 9.45 5.65
N ASP A 44 -1.96 10.17 4.90
CA ASP A 44 -2.42 11.01 3.78
C ASP A 44 -2.29 10.23 2.47
N TYR A 45 -3.14 9.23 2.30
CA TYR A 45 -3.12 8.41 1.09
C TYR A 45 -4.07 8.96 0.04
N ASP A 46 -3.59 8.97 -1.21
CA ASP A 46 -4.40 9.38 -2.35
C ASP A 46 -5.21 8.22 -2.92
N LEU A 47 -4.73 6.99 -2.71
CA LEU A 47 -5.35 5.79 -3.27
C LEU A 47 -5.11 4.59 -2.35
N LEU A 48 -6.12 3.72 -2.23
CA LEU A 48 -6.03 2.42 -1.56
C LEU A 48 -6.22 1.28 -2.56
N ILE A 49 -5.39 0.26 -2.42
CA ILE A 49 -5.51 -0.95 -3.25
C ILE A 49 -5.70 -2.17 -2.37
#